data_550b0f27cda3534cd9e9fff9f29f9b66
#
_entry.id   550b0f27cda3534cd9e9fff9f29f9b66
#
_cell.length_a   1.000
_cell.length_b   1.000
_cell.length_c   1.000
_cell.angle_alpha   90.00
_cell.angle_beta   90.00
_cell.angle_gamma   90.00
#
_symmetry.space_group_name_H-M   'P 1'
#
loop_
_entity.id
_entity.type
_entity.pdbx_description
1 polymer ?
#
loop_
_entity_poly.entity_id
_entity_poly.type
_entity_poly.pdbx_seq_one_letter_code
_entity_poly.pdbx_strand_id
1 'polypeptide(L)'
;LQLVIVETRIGRVMIQPGSVFAPAELDRWIQDTYPGDKVYESKLKTDLFWLNQNPFRRVNVDFKPGDQAGTTDVWYTSHDVTPIRGYMGMDDSGVKSLNYGRIYAGAMYGNLFGMGGNLSYQYTTDQEFRHLEAHSLSSTLPLSRESSLMGYGSFATSSPMLGGGLLQNGQSWQVGTAWTRHLIRSSEHNRNLTVGLDFKSTNNNLEFAGSTVSASNADLVQLRFGFDDFQRQDINQYSLLRADLYVGPGGGMTGAHSAAAFNTIRPGASPEYVYARMVAEDTSLIGDDWMLLSRLTGQIASSRLLYSET
;
A
#
# COMPACT_ATOMS: atom_id res chain seq x y z
N LEU A 1 46.18 36.61 -6.55
CA LEU A 1 44.99 35.98 -7.13
C LEU A 1 43.82 36.31 -6.20
N GLN A 2 42.88 37.13 -6.64
CA GLN A 2 41.65 37.42 -5.87
C GLN A 2 40.58 36.48 -6.37
N LEU A 3 40.11 35.55 -5.55
CA LEU A 3 39.00 34.65 -5.86
C LEU A 3 37.70 35.34 -5.41
N VAL A 4 36.85 35.70 -6.35
CA VAL A 4 35.52 36.24 -6.04
C VAL A 4 34.50 35.08 -6.18
N ILE A 5 33.94 34.64 -5.07
CA ILE A 5 32.85 33.66 -5.05
C ILE A 5 31.55 34.46 -5.12
N VAL A 6 30.78 34.28 -6.20
CA VAL A 6 29.48 34.88 -6.34
C VAL A 6 28.44 33.79 -6.04
N GLU A 7 27.72 33.94 -4.93
CA GLU A 7 26.57 33.09 -4.64
C GLU A 7 25.43 33.44 -5.59
N THR A 8 24.99 32.46 -6.37
CA THR A 8 23.84 32.66 -7.29
C THR A 8 22.52 32.52 -6.57
N ARG A 9 21.53 33.29 -7.00
CA ARG A 9 20.14 33.17 -6.57
C ARG A 9 19.27 32.59 -7.68
N ILE A 10 18.17 31.94 -7.29
CA ILE A 10 17.18 31.41 -8.23
C ILE A 10 16.48 32.59 -8.90
N GLY A 11 16.59 32.68 -10.23
CA GLY A 11 15.86 33.66 -11.02
C GLY A 11 14.41 33.22 -11.20
N ARG A 12 14.22 32.14 -11.92
CA ARG A 12 12.90 31.52 -12.17
C ARG A 12 12.96 30.03 -11.90
N VAL A 13 11.79 29.48 -11.53
CA VAL A 13 11.56 28.03 -11.47
C VAL A 13 10.67 27.68 -12.65
N MET A 14 11.16 26.84 -13.54
CA MET A 14 10.50 26.46 -14.79
C MET A 14 10.22 24.97 -14.80
N ILE A 15 9.03 24.60 -15.27
CA ILE A 15 8.64 23.21 -15.42
C ILE A 15 8.52 22.92 -16.91
N GLN A 16 9.30 21.95 -17.38
CA GLN A 16 9.14 21.39 -18.71
C GLN A 16 8.42 20.02 -18.55
N PRO A 17 7.11 19.99 -18.80
CA PRO A 17 6.35 18.75 -18.62
C PRO A 17 6.70 17.75 -19.71
N GLY A 18 6.52 16.46 -19.40
CA GLY A 18 6.48 15.39 -20.38
C GLY A 18 5.13 15.33 -21.11
N SER A 19 4.79 14.15 -21.61
CA SER A 19 3.58 13.94 -22.41
C SER A 19 2.36 13.48 -21.63
N VAL A 20 2.51 13.09 -20.36
CA VAL A 20 1.48 12.41 -19.57
C VAL A 20 1.03 13.22 -18.36
N PHE A 21 1.97 13.84 -17.64
CA PHE A 21 1.68 14.57 -16.41
C PHE A 21 1.57 16.06 -16.70
N ALA A 22 0.45 16.66 -16.27
CA ALA A 22 0.21 18.09 -16.48
C ALA A 22 1.20 18.97 -15.67
N PRO A 23 1.57 20.17 -16.16
CA PRO A 23 2.45 21.09 -15.41
C PRO A 23 1.94 21.38 -14.00
N ALA A 24 0.64 21.58 -13.82
CA ALA A 24 0.02 21.85 -12.52
C ALA A 24 0.14 20.67 -11.53
N GLU A 25 0.18 19.42 -12.04
CA GLU A 25 0.43 18.24 -11.21
C GLU A 25 1.88 18.20 -10.74
N LEU A 26 2.84 18.59 -11.58
CA LEU A 26 4.25 18.67 -11.23
C LEU A 26 4.52 19.83 -10.25
N ASP A 27 3.94 20.99 -10.51
CA ASP A 27 4.13 22.20 -9.70
C ASP A 27 3.75 22.01 -8.24
N ARG A 28 2.70 21.25 -7.94
CA ARG A 28 2.27 20.96 -6.56
C ARG A 28 3.35 20.25 -5.71
N TRP A 29 4.32 19.61 -6.35
CA TRP A 29 5.41 18.90 -5.69
C TRP A 29 6.68 19.73 -5.51
N ILE A 30 6.77 20.92 -6.12
CA ILE A 30 7.88 21.86 -5.96
C ILE A 30 7.52 22.84 -4.85
N GLN A 31 8.00 22.58 -3.63
CA GLN A 31 7.61 23.34 -2.43
C GLN A 31 8.81 23.87 -1.64
N ASP A 32 10.04 23.56 -2.05
CA ASP A 32 11.24 23.99 -1.36
C ASP A 32 12.10 24.95 -2.19
N THR A 33 11.86 25.00 -3.51
CA THR A 33 12.62 25.79 -4.46
C THR A 33 11.80 26.99 -4.92
N TYR A 34 12.22 28.21 -4.53
CA TYR A 34 11.51 29.47 -4.86
C TYR A 34 12.41 30.49 -5.54
N PRO A 35 11.86 31.33 -6.45
CA PRO A 35 12.57 32.48 -7.00
C PRO A 35 13.06 33.42 -5.89
N GLY A 36 14.30 33.92 -6.03
CA GLY A 36 14.95 34.79 -5.06
C GLY A 36 15.75 34.07 -3.98
N ASP A 37 15.48 32.78 -3.72
CA ASP A 37 16.26 31.98 -2.79
C ASP A 37 17.68 31.70 -3.30
N LYS A 38 18.58 31.36 -2.38
CA LYS A 38 19.87 30.75 -2.74
C LYS A 38 19.63 29.32 -3.24
N VAL A 39 20.48 28.84 -4.15
CA VAL A 39 20.45 27.48 -4.63
C VAL A 39 20.97 26.55 -3.54
N TYR A 40 20.09 25.75 -2.92
CA TYR A 40 20.43 24.73 -1.95
C TYR A 40 20.21 23.34 -2.54
N GLU A 41 21.24 22.52 -2.57
CA GLU A 41 21.17 21.15 -3.05
C GLU A 41 20.13 20.31 -2.30
N SER A 42 20.02 20.49 -0.97
CA SER A 42 19.06 19.78 -0.12
C SER A 42 17.62 20.06 -0.53
N LYS A 43 17.27 21.32 -0.81
CA LYS A 43 15.92 21.73 -1.26
C LYS A 43 15.57 21.09 -2.61
N LEU A 44 16.51 21.17 -3.57
CA LEU A 44 16.35 20.55 -4.89
C LEU A 44 16.19 19.02 -4.80
N LYS A 45 16.99 18.36 -3.98
CA LYS A 45 16.86 16.92 -3.75
C LYS A 45 15.51 16.55 -3.14
N THR A 46 14.97 17.36 -2.23
CA THR A 46 13.65 17.14 -1.65
C THR A 46 12.55 17.28 -2.71
N ASP A 47 12.57 18.32 -3.52
CA ASP A 47 11.60 18.49 -4.61
C ASP A 47 11.70 17.36 -5.63
N LEU A 48 12.92 16.98 -6.05
CA LEU A 48 13.14 15.84 -6.94
C LEU A 48 12.68 14.49 -6.35
N PHE A 49 12.88 14.28 -5.05
CA PHE A 49 12.39 13.08 -4.37
C PHE A 49 10.86 12.97 -4.51
N TRP A 50 10.13 14.07 -4.29
CA TRP A 50 8.67 14.08 -4.42
C TRP A 50 8.20 13.96 -5.87
N LEU A 51 8.84 14.66 -6.78
CA LEU A 51 8.55 14.57 -8.21
C LEU A 51 8.75 13.14 -8.75
N ASN A 52 9.72 12.40 -8.25
CA ASN A 52 10.08 11.05 -8.69
C ASN A 52 9.37 9.91 -7.92
N GLN A 53 8.36 10.20 -7.10
CA GLN A 53 7.57 9.16 -6.40
C GLN A 53 6.73 8.31 -7.37
N ASN A 54 6.32 8.86 -8.51
CA ASN A 54 5.55 8.12 -9.49
C ASN A 54 6.48 7.31 -10.42
N PRO A 55 6.30 5.97 -10.56
CA PRO A 55 7.20 5.12 -11.34
C PRO A 55 7.10 5.32 -12.86
N PHE A 56 6.14 6.11 -13.34
CA PHE A 56 5.92 6.39 -14.77
C PHE A 56 6.49 7.73 -15.22
N ARG A 57 7.18 8.43 -14.35
CA ARG A 57 7.91 9.66 -14.70
C ARG A 57 9.27 9.70 -14.02
N ARG A 58 10.18 10.39 -14.70
CA ARG A 58 11.49 10.73 -14.16
C ARG A 58 11.76 12.20 -14.41
N VAL A 59 11.93 12.96 -13.34
CA VAL A 59 12.21 14.39 -13.39
C VAL A 59 13.69 14.63 -13.07
N ASN A 60 14.33 15.42 -13.89
CA ASN A 60 15.69 15.91 -13.69
C ASN A 60 15.65 17.42 -13.45
N VAL A 61 16.70 17.95 -12.82
CA VAL A 61 16.89 19.40 -12.65
C VAL A 61 18.08 19.85 -13.47
N ASP A 62 17.88 20.92 -14.24
CA ASP A 62 18.91 21.59 -15.03
C ASP A 62 19.01 23.07 -14.63
N PHE A 63 20.17 23.66 -14.82
CA PHE A 63 20.45 25.05 -14.51
C PHE A 63 20.77 25.82 -15.79
N LYS A 64 20.14 26.99 -15.95
CA LYS A 64 20.44 27.92 -17.05
C LYS A 64 20.74 29.29 -16.49
N PRO A 65 21.55 30.12 -17.16
CA PRO A 65 21.75 31.53 -16.77
C PRO A 65 20.39 32.24 -16.69
N GLY A 66 20.17 32.96 -15.59
CA GLY A 66 18.97 33.79 -15.45
C GLY A 66 19.09 35.13 -16.21
N ASP A 67 17.98 35.85 -16.35
CA ASP A 67 17.92 37.13 -17.07
C ASP A 67 18.70 38.24 -16.35
N GLN A 68 18.88 38.13 -15.03
CA GLN A 68 19.63 39.09 -14.23
C GLN A 68 21.02 38.56 -13.87
N ALA A 69 22.02 39.43 -13.83
CA ALA A 69 23.35 39.04 -13.38
C ALA A 69 23.33 38.49 -11.95
N GLY A 70 23.98 37.35 -11.73
CA GLY A 70 24.00 36.66 -10.44
C GLY A 70 22.77 35.80 -10.17
N THR A 71 21.89 35.57 -11.17
CA THR A 71 20.77 34.64 -11.05
C THR A 71 20.93 33.42 -11.94
N THR A 72 20.32 32.31 -11.51
CA THR A 72 20.26 31.04 -12.22
C THR A 72 18.80 30.56 -12.27
N ASP A 73 18.29 30.24 -13.46
CA ASP A 73 17.00 29.63 -13.64
C ASP A 73 17.09 28.12 -13.40
N VAL A 74 16.15 27.58 -12.60
CA VAL A 74 16.04 26.16 -12.29
C VAL A 74 14.96 25.54 -13.18
N TRP A 75 15.33 24.51 -13.93
CA TRP A 75 14.44 23.82 -14.85
C TRP A 75 14.19 22.39 -14.37
N TYR A 76 12.94 22.06 -14.05
CA TYR A 76 12.49 20.69 -13.78
C TYR A 76 11.95 20.09 -15.07
N THR A 77 12.71 19.15 -15.66
CA THR A 77 12.35 18.50 -16.93
C THR A 77 11.81 17.11 -16.65
N SER A 78 10.55 16.85 -17.02
CA SER A 78 9.91 15.54 -16.85
C SER A 78 10.06 14.67 -18.10
N HIS A 79 10.49 13.45 -17.89
CA HIS A 79 10.50 12.37 -18.88
C HIS A 79 9.45 11.33 -18.47
N ASP A 80 8.34 11.31 -19.20
CA ASP A 80 7.21 10.46 -18.91
C ASP A 80 7.24 9.20 -19.78
N VAL A 81 6.78 8.10 -19.21
CA VAL A 81 6.47 6.89 -19.96
C VAL A 81 4.96 6.62 -19.90
N THR A 82 4.44 5.82 -20.82
CA THR A 82 3.02 5.42 -20.82
C THR A 82 2.64 4.89 -19.43
N PRO A 83 1.62 5.47 -18.76
CA PRO A 83 1.34 5.19 -17.36
C PRO A 83 0.58 3.87 -17.14
N ILE A 84 0.80 2.89 -18.01
CA ILE A 84 0.18 1.56 -17.95
C ILE A 84 1.28 0.49 -17.92
N ARG A 85 1.17 -0.43 -16.98
CA ARG A 85 2.04 -1.61 -16.90
C ARG A 85 1.19 -2.84 -16.67
N GLY A 86 1.32 -3.84 -17.54
CA GLY A 86 0.75 -5.18 -17.35
C GLY A 86 1.81 -6.16 -16.84
N TYR A 87 1.37 -7.17 -16.11
CA TYR A 87 2.21 -8.27 -15.64
C TYR A 87 1.41 -9.57 -15.55
N MET A 88 2.11 -10.70 -15.63
CA MET A 88 1.57 -12.03 -15.36
C MET A 88 2.64 -12.87 -14.69
N GLY A 89 2.23 -13.88 -13.96
CA GLY A 89 3.14 -14.82 -13.33
C GLY A 89 2.45 -16.06 -12.82
N MET A 90 3.26 -17.01 -12.37
CA MET A 90 2.81 -18.24 -11.71
C MET A 90 3.77 -18.57 -10.57
N ASP A 91 3.23 -19.18 -9.53
CA ASP A 91 3.99 -19.70 -8.38
C ASP A 91 3.28 -20.92 -7.77
N ASP A 92 3.88 -21.49 -6.73
CA ASP A 92 3.37 -22.64 -5.97
C ASP A 92 2.98 -22.26 -4.52
N SER A 93 2.60 -21.01 -4.30
CA SER A 93 2.24 -20.46 -2.98
C SER A 93 0.88 -20.92 -2.45
N GLY A 94 0.16 -21.75 -3.19
CA GLY A 94 -1.14 -22.28 -2.82
C GLY A 94 -1.09 -23.34 -1.73
N VAL A 95 -2.28 -23.83 -1.38
CA VAL A 95 -2.47 -24.92 -0.40
C VAL A 95 -3.07 -26.13 -1.08
N LYS A 96 -2.79 -27.33 -0.56
CA LYS A 96 -3.22 -28.61 -1.15
C LYS A 96 -4.71 -28.67 -1.47
N SER A 97 -5.57 -28.13 -0.62
CA SER A 97 -7.02 -28.15 -0.82
C SER A 97 -7.52 -27.25 -1.94
N LEU A 98 -6.73 -26.26 -2.38
CA LEU A 98 -7.05 -25.32 -3.45
C LEU A 98 -6.06 -25.43 -4.63
N ASN A 99 -5.34 -26.55 -4.75
CA ASN A 99 -4.17 -26.70 -5.60
C ASN A 99 -2.96 -25.86 -5.12
N TYR A 100 -1.73 -26.32 -5.35
CA TYR A 100 -0.53 -25.56 -4.97
C TYR A 100 -0.24 -24.42 -5.94
N GLY A 101 -0.45 -24.65 -7.22
CA GLY A 101 -0.12 -23.67 -8.25
C GLY A 101 -1.09 -22.49 -8.27
N ARG A 102 -0.54 -21.31 -8.47
CA ARG A 102 -1.25 -20.06 -8.66
C ARG A 102 -0.84 -19.44 -9.98
N ILE A 103 -1.80 -18.92 -10.71
CA ILE A 103 -1.60 -18.11 -11.91
C ILE A 103 -2.22 -16.74 -11.60
N TYR A 104 -1.51 -15.70 -11.95
CA TYR A 104 -2.02 -14.33 -11.78
C TYR A 104 -1.67 -13.46 -12.97
N ALA A 105 -2.55 -12.51 -13.27
CA ALA A 105 -2.35 -11.45 -14.23
C ALA A 105 -2.91 -10.14 -13.68
N GLY A 106 -2.23 -9.05 -13.99
CA GLY A 106 -2.65 -7.75 -13.48
C GLY A 106 -2.21 -6.59 -14.37
N ALA A 107 -2.76 -5.43 -14.06
CA ALA A 107 -2.43 -4.17 -14.70
C ALA A 107 -2.37 -3.04 -13.67
N MET A 108 -1.49 -2.08 -13.92
CA MET A 108 -1.34 -0.86 -13.13
C MET A 108 -1.47 0.35 -14.04
N TYR A 109 -2.21 1.36 -13.57
CA TYR A 109 -2.31 2.68 -14.18
C TYR A 109 -1.77 3.74 -13.22
N GLY A 110 -0.87 4.59 -13.66
CA GLY A 110 -0.05 5.47 -12.80
C GLY A 110 -0.42 6.94 -12.80
N ASN A 111 -1.56 7.34 -13.39
CA ASN A 111 -1.99 8.76 -13.38
C ASN A 111 -3.49 8.89 -13.09
N LEU A 112 -3.96 8.19 -12.04
CA LEU A 112 -5.35 8.21 -11.63
C LEU A 112 -5.82 9.63 -11.33
N PHE A 113 -6.91 10.04 -11.98
CA PHE A 113 -7.51 11.40 -11.93
C PHE A 113 -6.58 12.54 -12.33
N GLY A 114 -5.47 12.28 -13.03
CA GLY A 114 -4.47 13.30 -13.34
C GLY A 114 -3.69 13.83 -12.14
N MET A 115 -3.74 13.11 -11.00
CA MET A 115 -3.12 13.49 -9.73
C MET A 115 -1.84 12.68 -9.43
N GLY A 116 -1.33 11.92 -10.40
CA GLY A 116 -0.19 11.04 -10.18
C GLY A 116 -0.49 9.84 -9.29
N GLY A 117 -1.77 9.53 -9.05
CA GLY A 117 -2.19 8.38 -8.26
C GLY A 117 -2.05 7.07 -9.01
N ASN A 118 -2.03 5.96 -8.27
CA ASN A 118 -1.95 4.61 -8.82
C ASN A 118 -3.29 3.88 -8.69
N LEU A 119 -3.64 3.12 -9.73
CA LEU A 119 -4.71 2.13 -9.71
C LEU A 119 -4.10 0.79 -10.13
N SER A 120 -4.33 -0.26 -9.35
CA SER A 120 -3.83 -1.60 -9.62
C SER A 120 -4.96 -2.61 -9.54
N TYR A 121 -5.04 -3.49 -10.53
CA TYR A 121 -5.95 -4.63 -10.56
C TYR A 121 -5.18 -5.91 -10.77
N GLN A 122 -5.56 -6.98 -10.06
CA GLN A 122 -5.00 -8.31 -10.23
C GLN A 122 -6.10 -9.37 -10.18
N TYR A 123 -6.07 -10.29 -11.11
CA TYR A 123 -6.78 -11.55 -11.12
C TYR A 123 -5.82 -12.67 -10.71
N THR A 124 -6.28 -13.57 -9.84
CA THR A 124 -5.51 -14.73 -9.38
C THR A 124 -6.39 -15.97 -9.41
N THR A 125 -5.87 -17.08 -9.90
CA THR A 125 -6.58 -18.37 -9.95
C THR A 125 -5.62 -19.53 -9.66
N ASP A 126 -6.18 -20.73 -9.42
CA ASP A 126 -5.38 -21.95 -9.39
C ASP A 126 -5.04 -22.45 -10.80
N GLN A 127 -4.12 -23.39 -10.93
CA GLN A 127 -3.67 -23.92 -12.23
C GLN A 127 -4.78 -24.60 -13.05
N GLU A 128 -5.84 -25.08 -12.41
CA GLU A 128 -6.95 -25.75 -13.08
C GLU A 128 -8.13 -24.81 -13.38
N PHE A 129 -8.07 -23.55 -12.91
CA PHE A 129 -9.14 -22.55 -13.03
C PHE A 129 -10.47 -23.01 -12.42
N ARG A 130 -10.44 -23.73 -11.29
CA ARG A 130 -11.60 -24.41 -10.69
C ARG A 130 -11.77 -24.18 -9.20
N HIS A 131 -10.68 -24.10 -8.47
CA HIS A 131 -10.70 -24.15 -7.01
C HIS A 131 -10.50 -22.80 -6.33
N LEU A 132 -9.97 -21.84 -7.06
CA LEU A 132 -9.77 -20.47 -6.61
C LEU A 132 -9.98 -19.48 -7.76
N GLU A 133 -10.75 -18.46 -7.48
CA GLU A 133 -10.87 -17.27 -8.32
C GLU A 133 -10.84 -16.04 -7.41
N ALA A 134 -9.91 -15.13 -7.62
CA ALA A 134 -9.75 -13.95 -6.79
C ALA A 134 -9.46 -12.71 -7.63
N HIS A 135 -10.13 -11.62 -7.29
CA HIS A 135 -9.95 -10.30 -7.88
C HIS A 135 -9.51 -9.34 -6.79
N SER A 136 -8.53 -8.52 -7.06
CA SER A 136 -8.12 -7.44 -6.18
C SER A 136 -7.98 -6.14 -6.95
N LEU A 137 -8.45 -5.05 -6.36
CA LEU A 137 -8.34 -3.69 -6.87
C LEU A 137 -7.79 -2.82 -5.75
N SER A 138 -6.80 -2.00 -6.04
CA SER A 138 -6.30 -1.01 -5.10
C SER A 138 -5.96 0.29 -5.80
N SER A 139 -6.15 1.40 -5.10
CA SER A 139 -5.80 2.73 -5.58
C SER A 139 -5.09 3.50 -4.47
N THR A 140 -4.11 4.32 -4.84
CA THR A 140 -3.47 5.25 -3.92
C THR A 140 -3.42 6.61 -4.57
N LEU A 141 -3.98 7.60 -3.91
CA LEU A 141 -4.00 9.00 -4.32
C LEU A 141 -3.10 9.81 -3.39
N PRO A 142 -2.00 10.39 -3.87
CA PRO A 142 -1.20 11.31 -3.08
C PRO A 142 -1.95 12.65 -2.99
N LEU A 143 -2.49 12.97 -1.82
CA LEU A 143 -3.26 14.21 -1.59
C LEU A 143 -2.32 15.41 -1.40
N SER A 144 -1.19 15.22 -0.73
CA SER A 144 -0.13 16.19 -0.51
C SER A 144 1.19 15.47 -0.25
N ARG A 145 2.28 16.22 -0.03
CA ARG A 145 3.53 15.63 0.46
C ARG A 145 3.36 14.89 1.80
N GLU A 146 2.41 15.31 2.58
CA GLU A 146 2.21 14.83 3.95
C GLU A 146 1.09 13.81 4.08
N SER A 147 0.29 13.58 3.03
CA SER A 147 -0.85 12.69 3.14
C SER A 147 -1.22 11.99 1.85
N SER A 148 -1.74 10.77 1.98
CA SER A 148 -2.28 9.98 0.90
C SER A 148 -3.58 9.30 1.30
N LEU A 149 -4.41 9.00 0.33
CA LEU A 149 -5.64 8.24 0.48
C LEU A 149 -5.51 6.94 -0.32
N MET A 150 -5.79 5.82 0.32
CA MET A 150 -5.84 4.50 -0.28
C MET A 150 -7.28 3.99 -0.29
N GLY A 151 -7.72 3.44 -1.41
CA GLY A 151 -8.93 2.65 -1.53
C GLY A 151 -8.57 1.25 -2.02
N TYR A 152 -9.24 0.22 -1.53
CA TYR A 152 -8.99 -1.15 -1.95
C TYR A 152 -10.24 -2.00 -1.85
N GLY A 153 -10.29 -3.04 -2.67
CA GLY A 153 -11.33 -4.05 -2.64
C GLY A 153 -10.80 -5.39 -3.13
N SER A 154 -11.34 -6.46 -2.63
CA SER A 154 -11.09 -7.80 -3.11
C SER A 154 -12.35 -8.65 -3.07
N PHE A 155 -12.43 -9.61 -3.97
CA PHE A 155 -13.46 -10.61 -4.05
C PHE A 155 -12.80 -11.94 -4.37
N ALA A 156 -13.19 -13.00 -3.67
CA ALA A 156 -12.66 -14.33 -3.93
C ALA A 156 -13.76 -15.39 -3.76
N THR A 157 -13.70 -16.39 -4.62
CA THR A 157 -14.44 -17.64 -4.51
C THR A 157 -13.48 -18.79 -4.36
N SER A 158 -13.81 -19.75 -3.54
CA SER A 158 -12.99 -20.95 -3.33
C SER A 158 -13.83 -22.19 -3.23
N SER A 159 -13.38 -23.28 -3.86
CA SER A 159 -14.02 -24.59 -3.84
C SER A 159 -12.97 -25.64 -3.49
N PRO A 160 -12.60 -25.76 -2.20
CA PRO A 160 -11.53 -26.65 -1.77
C PRO A 160 -11.88 -28.12 -2.02
N MET A 161 -10.86 -28.88 -2.42
CA MET A 161 -10.93 -30.33 -2.58
C MET A 161 -11.02 -31.02 -1.23
N LEU A 162 -12.22 -31.42 -0.84
CA LEU A 162 -12.47 -32.19 0.37
C LEU A 162 -12.72 -33.66 0.00
N GLY A 163 -12.19 -34.58 0.80
CA GLY A 163 -12.46 -36.01 0.61
C GLY A 163 -13.92 -36.38 1.00
N GLY A 164 -14.39 -37.58 0.55
CA GLY A 164 -15.62 -38.16 1.07
C GLY A 164 -16.92 -37.56 0.51
N GLY A 165 -16.90 -36.90 -0.67
CA GLY A 165 -18.10 -36.36 -1.28
C GLY A 165 -18.61 -35.05 -0.66
N LEU A 166 -17.80 -34.43 0.18
CA LEU A 166 -18.04 -33.11 0.75
C LEU A 166 -17.63 -32.03 -0.25
N LEU A 167 -18.52 -31.09 -0.51
CA LEU A 167 -18.26 -29.87 -1.26
C LEU A 167 -18.31 -28.68 -0.30
N GLN A 168 -17.33 -27.82 -0.41
CA GLN A 168 -17.28 -26.56 0.32
C GLN A 168 -17.12 -25.42 -0.68
N ASN A 169 -18.03 -24.47 -0.63
CA ASN A 169 -17.97 -23.26 -1.45
C ASN A 169 -17.79 -22.06 -0.52
N GLY A 170 -16.63 -21.42 -0.61
CA GLY A 170 -16.31 -20.20 0.11
C GLY A 170 -16.44 -19.00 -0.81
N GLN A 171 -17.01 -17.93 -0.29
CA GLN A 171 -17.02 -16.62 -0.92
C GLN A 171 -16.58 -15.58 0.09
N SER A 172 -15.70 -14.70 -0.30
CA SER A 172 -15.28 -13.58 0.54
C SER A 172 -15.12 -12.31 -0.28
N TRP A 173 -15.41 -11.19 0.33
CA TRP A 173 -15.11 -9.89 -0.23
C TRP A 173 -14.67 -8.93 0.85
N GLN A 174 -13.89 -7.94 0.45
CA GLN A 174 -13.43 -6.88 1.32
C GLN A 174 -13.44 -5.58 0.53
N VAL A 175 -13.86 -4.50 1.19
CA VAL A 175 -13.70 -3.12 0.70
C VAL A 175 -13.21 -2.28 1.86
N GLY A 176 -12.24 -1.43 1.60
CA GLY A 176 -11.70 -0.56 2.63
C GLY A 176 -11.13 0.73 2.07
N THR A 177 -10.94 1.67 2.97
CA THR A 177 -10.25 2.93 2.71
C THR A 177 -9.31 3.24 3.86
N ALA A 178 -8.19 3.88 3.56
CA ALA A 178 -7.21 4.29 4.56
C ALA A 178 -6.61 5.65 4.19
N TRP A 179 -6.64 6.58 5.13
CA TRP A 179 -5.92 7.82 5.04
C TRP A 179 -4.61 7.71 5.82
N THR A 180 -3.51 8.10 5.19
CA THR A 180 -2.18 8.06 5.79
C THR A 180 -1.60 9.44 5.89
N ARG A 181 -1.13 9.82 7.08
CA ARG A 181 -0.31 10.99 7.35
C ARG A 181 1.15 10.59 7.37
N HIS A 182 1.95 11.18 6.48
CA HIS A 182 3.39 11.01 6.46
C HIS A 182 4.03 11.99 7.44
N LEU A 183 4.53 11.48 8.57
CA LEU A 183 5.22 12.30 9.58
C LEU A 183 6.67 12.58 9.17
N ILE A 184 7.32 11.57 8.58
CA ILE A 184 8.65 11.67 7.99
C ILE A 184 8.59 10.89 6.67
N ARG A 185 9.13 11.47 5.61
CA ARG A 185 9.23 10.78 4.32
C ARG A 185 10.49 11.23 3.57
N SER A 186 11.46 10.34 3.52
CA SER A 186 12.72 10.51 2.80
C SER A 186 13.15 9.19 2.18
N SER A 187 14.29 9.17 1.50
CA SER A 187 14.89 7.94 0.98
C SER A 187 15.34 6.96 2.08
N GLU A 188 15.59 7.46 3.27
CA GLU A 188 16.19 6.69 4.38
C GLU A 188 15.21 6.47 5.53
N HIS A 189 14.25 7.38 5.75
CA HIS A 189 13.35 7.30 6.87
C HIS A 189 11.91 7.59 6.44
N ASN A 190 11.00 6.65 6.73
CA ASN A 190 9.57 6.80 6.50
C ASN A 190 8.82 6.49 7.79
N ARG A 191 8.04 7.46 8.29
CA ARG A 191 7.19 7.32 9.46
C ARG A 191 5.79 7.79 9.14
N ASN A 192 4.82 6.92 9.37
CA ASN A 192 3.44 7.16 8.97
C ASN A 192 2.46 6.86 10.10
N LEU A 193 1.36 7.60 10.11
CA LEU A 193 0.14 7.28 10.84
C LEU A 193 -0.98 6.99 9.84
N THR A 194 -1.73 5.94 10.06
CA THR A 194 -2.82 5.51 9.19
C THR A 194 -4.12 5.38 9.98
N VAL A 195 -5.20 5.88 9.41
CA VAL A 195 -6.56 5.62 9.88
C VAL A 195 -7.34 4.99 8.74
N GLY A 196 -7.96 3.86 8.99
CA GLY A 196 -8.68 3.08 7.98
C GLY A 196 -10.03 2.59 8.45
N LEU A 197 -10.87 2.24 7.48
CA LEU A 197 -12.16 1.60 7.66
C LEU A 197 -12.25 0.42 6.70
N ASP A 198 -12.55 -0.76 7.25
CA ASP A 198 -12.71 -2.02 6.52
C ASP A 198 -14.11 -2.57 6.67
N PHE A 199 -14.66 -3.04 5.55
CA PHE A 199 -15.81 -3.93 5.48
C PHE A 199 -15.36 -5.24 4.87
N LYS A 200 -15.62 -6.35 5.55
CA LYS A 200 -15.31 -7.70 5.08
C LYS A 200 -16.54 -8.57 5.24
N SER A 201 -16.75 -9.46 4.28
CA SER A 201 -17.76 -10.52 4.39
C SER A 201 -17.11 -11.84 4.01
N THR A 202 -17.41 -12.86 4.78
CA THR A 202 -16.95 -14.22 4.50
C THR A 202 -18.09 -15.21 4.76
N ASN A 203 -18.26 -16.14 3.82
CA ASN A 203 -19.12 -17.28 4.03
C ASN A 203 -18.31 -18.58 3.98
N ASN A 204 -18.83 -19.60 4.59
CA ASN A 204 -18.20 -20.92 4.63
C ASN A 204 -19.31 -21.97 4.54
N ASN A 205 -19.83 -22.18 3.33
CA ASN A 205 -20.92 -23.12 3.08
C ASN A 205 -20.35 -24.52 2.84
N LEU A 206 -20.83 -25.49 3.61
CA LEU A 206 -20.49 -26.90 3.47
C LEU A 206 -21.68 -27.68 2.94
N GLU A 207 -21.48 -28.40 1.85
CA GLU A 207 -22.48 -29.25 1.20
C GLU A 207 -22.04 -30.71 1.18
N PHE A 208 -23.02 -31.62 1.30
CA PHE A 208 -22.83 -33.05 1.15
C PHE A 208 -23.92 -33.61 0.26
N ALA A 209 -23.55 -34.30 -0.80
CA ALA A 209 -24.48 -34.92 -1.78
C ALA A 209 -25.56 -33.96 -2.29
N GLY A 210 -25.23 -32.69 -2.50
CA GLY A 210 -26.14 -31.65 -2.99
C GLY A 210 -27.05 -31.03 -1.92
N SER A 211 -26.90 -31.41 -0.66
CA SER A 211 -27.63 -30.79 0.45
C SER A 211 -26.71 -29.95 1.31
N THR A 212 -27.17 -28.73 1.64
CA THR A 212 -26.39 -27.83 2.53
C THR A 212 -26.36 -28.41 3.95
N VAL A 213 -25.16 -28.74 4.42
CA VAL A 213 -24.93 -29.26 5.79
C VAL A 213 -24.71 -28.10 6.76
N SER A 214 -24.05 -27.05 6.32
CA SER A 214 -23.80 -25.84 7.09
C SER A 214 -23.71 -24.64 6.16
N ALA A 215 -24.43 -23.59 6.50
CA ALA A 215 -24.31 -22.29 5.85
C ALA A 215 -23.99 -21.25 6.92
N SER A 216 -22.87 -20.58 6.80
CA SER A 216 -22.45 -19.53 7.72
C SER A 216 -21.96 -18.32 6.96
N ASN A 217 -22.41 -17.15 7.38
CA ASN A 217 -21.98 -15.86 6.83
C ASN A 217 -21.72 -14.90 8.00
N ALA A 218 -20.60 -14.20 7.97
CA ALA A 218 -20.35 -13.10 8.88
C ALA A 218 -19.79 -11.90 8.12
N ASP A 219 -20.36 -10.76 8.44
CA ASP A 219 -19.87 -9.46 8.00
C ASP A 219 -19.10 -8.82 9.15
N LEU A 220 -17.98 -8.23 8.82
CA LEU A 220 -17.07 -7.59 9.76
C LEU A 220 -16.88 -6.14 9.34
N VAL A 221 -17.04 -5.24 10.31
CA VAL A 221 -16.72 -3.82 10.15
C VAL A 221 -15.68 -3.48 11.20
N GLN A 222 -14.60 -2.84 10.78
CA GLN A 222 -13.55 -2.45 11.71
C GLN A 222 -12.90 -1.13 11.35
N LEU A 223 -12.53 -0.38 12.37
CA LEU A 223 -11.63 0.75 12.30
C LEU A 223 -10.20 0.25 12.51
N ARG A 224 -9.26 0.82 11.76
CA ARG A 224 -7.83 0.56 11.88
C ARG A 224 -7.09 1.85 12.21
N PHE A 225 -6.19 1.79 13.19
CA PHE A 225 -5.21 2.81 13.51
C PHE A 225 -3.83 2.18 13.39
N GLY A 226 -3.04 2.66 12.45
CA GLY A 226 -1.72 2.10 12.14
C GLY A 226 -0.62 3.11 12.41
N PHE A 227 0.50 2.63 12.88
CA PHE A 227 1.79 3.33 12.95
C PHE A 227 2.83 2.45 12.28
N ASP A 228 3.60 3.02 11.37
CA ASP A 228 4.78 2.39 10.81
C ASP A 228 5.97 3.33 10.81
N ASP A 229 7.13 2.79 11.17
CA ASP A 229 8.43 3.46 11.17
C ASP A 229 9.45 2.57 10.48
N PHE A 230 9.94 3.01 9.33
CA PHE A 230 10.97 2.32 8.56
C PHE A 230 12.19 3.22 8.46
N GLN A 231 13.33 2.73 8.90
CA GLN A 231 14.62 3.42 8.82
C GLN A 231 15.63 2.54 8.10
N ARG A 232 16.25 3.10 7.07
CA ARG A 232 17.37 2.50 6.37
C ARG A 232 18.65 3.17 6.82
N GLN A 233 19.58 2.40 7.35
CA GLN A 233 20.88 2.87 7.80
C GLN A 233 21.92 2.71 6.68
N ASP A 234 21.81 1.62 5.89
CA ASP A 234 22.64 1.32 4.73
C ASP A 234 21.85 0.48 3.73
N ILE A 235 22.45 0.08 2.61
CA ILE A 235 21.82 -0.74 1.56
C ILE A 235 21.22 -2.03 2.15
N ASN A 236 21.93 -2.66 3.09
CA ASN A 236 21.58 -3.94 3.71
C ASN A 236 21.16 -3.83 5.19
N GLN A 237 21.09 -2.61 5.73
CA GLN A 237 20.73 -2.39 7.14
C GLN A 237 19.47 -1.55 7.22
N TYR A 238 18.44 -2.12 7.85
CA TYR A 238 17.20 -1.40 8.09
C TYR A 238 16.53 -1.87 9.38
N SER A 239 15.73 -0.99 9.96
CA SER A 239 14.79 -1.32 11.01
C SER A 239 13.36 -0.96 10.59
N LEU A 240 12.41 -1.81 10.98
CA LEU A 240 10.99 -1.62 10.75
C LEU A 240 10.23 -1.87 12.06
N LEU A 241 9.39 -0.91 12.44
CA LEU A 241 8.38 -1.10 13.47
C LEU A 241 7.02 -0.82 12.86
N ARG A 242 6.10 -1.78 12.96
CA ARG A 242 4.70 -1.60 12.60
C ARG A 242 3.82 -1.98 13.78
N ALA A 243 2.87 -1.12 14.12
CA ALA A 243 1.87 -1.38 15.14
C ALA A 243 0.50 -0.99 14.60
N ASP A 244 -0.45 -1.91 14.64
CA ASP A 244 -1.82 -1.70 14.21
C ASP A 244 -2.77 -2.00 15.36
N LEU A 245 -3.74 -1.12 15.57
CA LEU A 245 -4.87 -1.31 16.47
C LEU A 245 -6.14 -1.39 15.63
N TYR A 246 -6.91 -2.45 15.85
CA TYR A 246 -8.18 -2.69 15.19
C TYR A 246 -9.32 -2.67 16.19
N VAL A 247 -10.40 -2.01 15.82
CA VAL A 247 -11.60 -1.86 16.66
C VAL A 247 -12.81 -2.29 15.86
N GLY A 248 -13.45 -3.39 16.28
CA GLY A 248 -14.77 -3.80 15.82
C GLY A 248 -15.83 -3.13 16.70
N PRO A 249 -16.70 -2.25 16.14
CA PRO A 249 -17.61 -1.41 16.95
C PRO A 249 -18.83 -2.15 17.49
N GLY A 250 -18.92 -3.46 17.31
CA GLY A 250 -20.07 -4.27 17.67
C GLY A 250 -21.00 -4.57 16.49
N GLY A 251 -22.05 -5.33 16.73
CA GLY A 251 -22.99 -5.81 15.70
C GLY A 251 -24.04 -4.79 15.31
N GLY A 252 -24.88 -5.15 14.30
CA GLY A 252 -26.10 -4.42 13.94
C GLY A 252 -26.04 -3.61 12.65
N MET A 253 -24.91 -3.57 11.93
CA MET A 253 -24.83 -2.89 10.63
C MET A 253 -25.49 -3.70 9.50
N THR A 254 -25.41 -5.02 9.59
CA THR A 254 -26.12 -5.99 8.71
C THR A 254 -26.66 -7.14 9.52
N GLY A 255 -27.54 -7.98 8.96
CA GLY A 255 -28.02 -9.19 9.64
C GLY A 255 -26.90 -10.21 9.95
N ALA A 256 -25.85 -10.26 9.14
CA ALA A 256 -24.67 -11.11 9.33
C ALA A 256 -23.59 -10.46 10.23
N HIS A 257 -23.73 -9.20 10.61
CA HIS A 257 -22.89 -8.49 11.58
C HIS A 257 -23.49 -8.62 12.98
N SER A 258 -23.48 -9.84 13.53
CA SER A 258 -24.10 -10.16 14.81
C SER A 258 -23.27 -11.18 15.59
N ALA A 259 -23.42 -11.20 16.90
CA ALA A 259 -22.74 -12.19 17.75
C ALA A 259 -23.13 -13.64 17.38
N ALA A 260 -24.38 -13.87 16.95
CA ALA A 260 -24.82 -15.18 16.49
C ALA A 260 -24.08 -15.62 15.21
N ALA A 261 -23.97 -14.73 14.21
CA ALA A 261 -23.26 -15.01 12.96
C ALA A 261 -21.76 -15.30 13.22
N PHE A 262 -21.13 -14.51 14.06
CA PHE A 262 -19.71 -14.71 14.43
C PHE A 262 -19.50 -16.03 15.16
N ASN A 263 -20.37 -16.35 16.13
CA ASN A 263 -20.29 -17.60 16.89
C ASN A 263 -20.54 -18.85 16.01
N THR A 264 -21.30 -18.74 14.93
CA THR A 264 -21.51 -19.84 13.97
C THR A 264 -20.22 -20.15 13.20
N ILE A 265 -19.43 -19.14 12.82
CA ILE A 265 -18.15 -19.33 12.11
C ILE A 265 -17.08 -19.79 13.09
N ARG A 266 -16.98 -19.15 14.25
CA ARG A 266 -16.02 -19.49 15.29
C ARG A 266 -16.65 -19.39 16.68
N PRO A 267 -16.84 -20.50 17.40
CA PRO A 267 -17.44 -20.48 18.72
C PRO A 267 -16.77 -19.51 19.68
N GLY A 268 -17.54 -18.60 20.25
CA GLY A 268 -17.05 -17.56 21.17
C GLY A 268 -16.47 -16.31 20.50
N ALA A 269 -16.53 -16.19 19.16
CA ALA A 269 -16.17 -14.95 18.48
C ALA A 269 -17.29 -13.90 18.62
N SER A 270 -16.90 -12.64 18.67
CA SER A 270 -17.80 -11.48 18.81
C SER A 270 -17.47 -10.41 17.76
N PRO A 271 -18.46 -9.68 17.25
CA PRO A 271 -18.23 -8.51 16.39
C PRO A 271 -17.68 -7.30 17.18
N GLU A 272 -17.80 -7.33 18.51
CA GLU A 272 -17.22 -6.32 19.39
C GLU A 272 -15.87 -6.80 19.89
N TYR A 273 -14.81 -6.16 19.46
CA TYR A 273 -13.44 -6.50 19.82
C TYR A 273 -12.50 -5.32 19.67
N VAL A 274 -11.39 -5.42 20.37
CA VAL A 274 -10.20 -4.60 20.13
C VAL A 274 -9.02 -5.57 20.06
N TYR A 275 -8.21 -5.46 19.00
CA TYR A 275 -6.95 -6.19 18.98
C TYR A 275 -5.82 -5.32 18.46
N ALA A 276 -4.63 -5.58 18.97
CA ALA A 276 -3.41 -4.96 18.54
C ALA A 276 -2.46 -5.99 17.94
N ARG A 277 -1.78 -5.60 16.85
CA ARG A 277 -0.76 -6.38 16.19
C ARG A 277 0.51 -5.56 16.08
N MET A 278 1.66 -6.17 16.35
CA MET A 278 2.96 -5.53 16.23
C MET A 278 3.90 -6.42 15.43
N VAL A 279 4.68 -5.79 14.57
CA VAL A 279 5.82 -6.40 13.86
C VAL A 279 7.01 -5.49 14.07
N ALA A 280 8.10 -6.05 14.59
CA ALA A 280 9.39 -5.39 14.66
C ALA A 280 10.40 -6.22 13.86
N GLU A 281 11.14 -5.57 12.98
CA GLU A 281 12.20 -6.19 12.18
C GLU A 281 13.46 -5.33 12.29
N ASP A 282 14.59 -6.00 12.40
CA ASP A 282 15.90 -5.35 12.38
C ASP A 282 16.89 -6.20 11.59
N THR A 283 17.64 -5.55 10.72
CA THR A 283 18.70 -6.19 9.96
C THR A 283 20.02 -5.52 10.32
N SER A 284 20.91 -6.29 10.95
CA SER A 284 22.18 -5.83 11.45
C SER A 284 23.34 -6.61 10.82
N LEU A 285 24.45 -5.94 10.52
CA LEU A 285 25.67 -6.60 10.12
C LEU A 285 26.42 -7.11 11.36
N ILE A 286 26.91 -8.35 11.29
CA ILE A 286 27.76 -8.96 12.31
C ILE A 286 29.13 -9.19 11.65
N GLY A 287 30.10 -8.30 11.95
CA GLY A 287 31.38 -8.29 11.25
C GLY A 287 31.21 -7.89 9.79
N ASP A 288 32.10 -8.34 8.92
CA ASP A 288 32.14 -7.91 7.52
C ASP A 288 31.28 -8.79 6.58
N ASP A 289 30.97 -10.05 6.98
CA ASP A 289 30.42 -11.07 6.09
C ASP A 289 29.03 -11.61 6.50
N TRP A 290 28.54 -11.28 7.71
CA TRP A 290 27.31 -11.85 8.24
C TRP A 290 26.21 -10.79 8.40
N MET A 291 25.02 -11.14 7.98
CA MET A 291 23.82 -10.33 8.19
C MET A 291 22.83 -11.10 9.06
N LEU A 292 22.40 -10.47 10.15
CA LEU A 292 21.37 -11.01 11.05
C LEU A 292 20.05 -10.28 10.77
N LEU A 293 19.04 -11.03 10.37
CA LEU A 293 17.64 -10.57 10.33
C LEU A 293 16.92 -11.05 11.59
N SER A 294 16.49 -10.12 12.42
CA SER A 294 15.66 -10.36 13.60
C SER A 294 14.24 -9.91 13.34
N ARG A 295 13.25 -10.80 13.55
CA ARG A 295 11.83 -10.45 13.40
C ARG A 295 11.02 -10.93 14.60
N LEU A 296 10.26 -10.00 15.17
CA LEU A 296 9.30 -10.27 16.24
C LEU A 296 7.90 -9.91 15.74
N THR A 297 6.95 -10.84 15.92
CA THR A 297 5.53 -10.59 15.62
C THR A 297 4.71 -10.97 16.85
N GLY A 298 3.78 -10.09 17.23
CA GLY A 298 2.88 -10.32 18.36
C GLY A 298 1.47 -9.81 18.03
N GLN A 299 0.47 -10.50 18.62
CA GLN A 299 -0.93 -10.09 18.56
C GLN A 299 -1.58 -10.32 19.93
N ILE A 300 -2.40 -9.36 20.35
CA ILE A 300 -3.21 -9.44 21.57
C ILE A 300 -4.62 -8.98 21.23
N ALA A 301 -5.64 -9.67 21.74
CA ALA A 301 -7.04 -9.36 21.49
C ALA A 301 -7.86 -9.38 22.78
N SER A 302 -8.87 -8.51 22.86
CA SER A 302 -9.82 -8.45 23.99
C SER A 302 -10.83 -9.58 24.01
N SER A 303 -11.08 -10.19 22.85
CA SER A 303 -12.04 -11.30 22.67
C SER A 303 -11.56 -12.25 21.58
N ARG A 304 -12.25 -13.38 21.41
CA ARG A 304 -11.96 -14.32 20.33
C ARG A 304 -12.34 -13.70 18.98
N LEU A 305 -11.37 -13.60 18.09
CA LEU A 305 -11.54 -13.04 16.74
C LEU A 305 -12.02 -14.11 15.76
N LEU A 306 -12.54 -13.70 14.59
CA LEU A 306 -12.72 -14.60 13.45
C LEU A 306 -11.35 -15.09 12.93
N TYR A 307 -11.34 -16.21 12.22
CA TYR A 307 -10.10 -16.79 11.67
C TYR A 307 -9.40 -15.85 10.66
N SER A 308 -10.13 -14.97 9.98
CA SER A 308 -9.58 -13.96 9.08
C SER A 308 -8.74 -12.89 9.79
N GLU A 309 -8.87 -12.75 11.10
CA GLU A 309 -8.21 -11.71 11.91
C GLU A 309 -7.15 -12.30 12.88
N THR A 310 -6.77 -13.57 12.73
CA THR A 310 -5.78 -14.24 13.60
C THR A 310 -4.47 -14.56 12.90
#